data_42b848ecc4610c3e9a4dd2be20198d4a
#
_entry.id   42b848ecc4610c3e9a4dd2be20198d4a
#
_cell.length_a   1.000
_cell.length_b   1.000
_cell.length_c   1.000
_cell.angle_alpha   90.00
_cell.angle_beta   90.00
_cell.angle_gamma   90.00
#
_symmetry.space_group_name_H-M   'P 1'
#
loop_
_entity.id
_entity.type
_entity.pdbx_description
1 polymer ?
#
loop_
_entity_poly.entity_id
_entity_poly.type
_entity_poly.pdbx_seq_one_letter_code
_entity_poly.pdbx_strand_id
1 'polypeptide(L)'
;MVLWAVAATVVAACSLLILILYRRQVKKTCRQLAFLREHTTNLRLTGGLPFSEWEELVDGVNANLDQAREGRRTAQREEAALKEAITHLSHDIRTPLTSLDGYFQLLLQSPSAEEQQRYSAVIQSRIASLRDMLEELFTYARLQDKEAPLALEPVDFAACVYDTVFAFYEDFQAKGLTPQADFCDGHLWVQGNGEALRRTVQNLVKNALEHGGREIAFALFQRDGTVGFRCANQVDRPEEIDVHQVFRRFYKADAARTHTSTGLGLAIAQGLTERMGGTIGAALEGDTFSVTVTFPLAGPPEGEAE
;
A
#
# COMPACT_ATOMS: atom_id res chain seq x y z
N MET A 1 -29.64 73.79 13.19
CA MET A 1 -29.98 73.35 11.82
C MET A 1 -28.73 73.10 11.02
N VAL A 2 -27.79 74.03 10.85
CA VAL A 2 -26.56 73.90 10.02
C VAL A 2 -25.65 72.78 10.50
N LEU A 3 -25.42 72.64 11.81
CA LEU A 3 -24.60 71.58 12.38
C LEU A 3 -25.14 70.16 12.10
N TRP A 4 -26.45 69.98 12.17
CA TRP A 4 -27.09 68.69 11.83
C TRP A 4 -27.00 68.36 10.33
N ALA A 5 -27.10 69.33 9.46
CA ALA A 5 -26.95 69.14 8.03
C ALA A 5 -25.50 68.76 7.66
N VAL A 6 -24.50 69.36 8.30
CA VAL A 6 -23.10 69.02 8.12
C VAL A 6 -22.80 67.62 8.63
N ALA A 7 -23.31 67.25 9.81
CA ALA A 7 -23.14 65.88 10.34
C ALA A 7 -23.76 64.84 9.41
N ALA A 8 -24.95 65.07 8.91
CA ALA A 8 -25.66 64.15 7.98
C ALA A 8 -24.90 63.97 6.64
N THR A 9 -24.33 65.05 6.08
CA THR A 9 -23.49 64.96 4.87
C THR A 9 -22.19 64.20 5.06
N VAL A 10 -21.54 64.36 6.23
CA VAL A 10 -20.33 63.57 6.57
C VAL A 10 -20.67 62.10 6.71
N VAL A 11 -21.74 61.74 7.41
CA VAL A 11 -22.15 60.36 7.56
C VAL A 11 -22.49 59.73 6.20
N ALA A 12 -23.23 60.46 5.33
CA ALA A 12 -23.55 59.97 4.00
C ALA A 12 -22.27 59.76 3.13
N ALA A 13 -21.32 60.70 3.19
CA ALA A 13 -20.06 60.58 2.48
C ALA A 13 -19.21 59.38 2.98
N CYS A 14 -19.14 59.16 4.30
CA CYS A 14 -18.45 58.03 4.90
C CYS A 14 -19.13 56.69 4.49
N SER A 15 -20.44 56.62 4.53
CA SER A 15 -21.20 55.41 4.14
C SER A 15 -20.99 55.11 2.64
N LEU A 16 -20.97 56.11 1.77
CA LEU A 16 -20.72 55.94 0.35
C LEU A 16 -19.30 55.44 0.08
N LEU A 17 -18.30 55.97 0.82
CA LEU A 17 -16.91 55.56 0.74
C LEU A 17 -16.75 54.09 1.15
N ILE A 18 -17.35 53.67 2.26
CA ILE A 18 -17.36 52.30 2.74
C ILE A 18 -17.98 51.36 1.68
N LEU A 19 -19.07 51.75 1.09
CA LEU A 19 -19.77 50.97 0.05
C LEU A 19 -18.89 50.79 -1.20
N ILE A 20 -18.19 51.86 -1.62
CA ILE A 20 -17.25 51.80 -2.76
C ILE A 20 -16.10 50.87 -2.47
N LEU A 21 -15.50 50.95 -1.28
CA LEU A 21 -14.38 50.07 -0.85
C LEU A 21 -14.84 48.60 -0.80
N TYR A 22 -16.00 48.37 -0.23
CA TYR A 22 -16.59 47.01 -0.18
C TYR A 22 -16.81 46.42 -1.60
N ARG A 23 -17.43 47.20 -2.51
CA ARG A 23 -17.62 46.74 -3.90
C ARG A 23 -16.30 46.46 -4.62
N ARG A 24 -15.29 47.28 -4.41
CA ARG A 24 -13.96 47.09 -5.00
C ARG A 24 -13.33 45.78 -4.50
N GLN A 25 -13.44 45.52 -3.21
CA GLN A 25 -12.87 44.31 -2.60
C GLN A 25 -13.60 43.03 -3.08
N VAL A 26 -14.93 43.04 -3.07
CA VAL A 26 -15.70 41.89 -3.61
C VAL A 26 -15.29 41.62 -5.06
N LYS A 27 -15.20 42.66 -5.90
CA LYS A 27 -14.81 42.51 -7.31
C LYS A 27 -13.37 41.96 -7.45
N LYS A 28 -12.43 42.37 -6.55
CA LYS A 28 -11.07 41.83 -6.49
C LYS A 28 -11.07 40.35 -6.14
N THR A 29 -11.80 39.95 -5.11
CA THR A 29 -11.92 38.55 -4.68
C THR A 29 -12.57 37.67 -5.76
N CYS A 30 -13.65 38.16 -6.42
CA CYS A 30 -14.23 37.44 -7.54
C CYS A 30 -13.25 37.22 -8.71
N ARG A 31 -12.38 38.20 -9.00
CA ARG A 31 -11.34 38.04 -10.02
C ARG A 31 -10.26 37.03 -9.59
N GLN A 32 -9.87 37.05 -8.31
CA GLN A 32 -8.93 36.05 -7.76
C GLN A 32 -9.52 34.65 -7.85
N LEU A 33 -10.79 34.47 -7.51
CA LEU A 33 -11.50 33.18 -7.64
C LEU A 33 -11.57 32.69 -9.08
N ALA A 34 -11.91 33.59 -10.03
CA ALA A 34 -11.93 33.26 -11.45
C ALA A 34 -10.55 32.81 -11.95
N PHE A 35 -9.50 33.52 -11.54
CA PHE A 35 -8.12 33.15 -11.87
C PHE A 35 -7.72 31.79 -11.30
N LEU A 36 -8.07 31.51 -10.02
CA LEU A 36 -7.78 30.24 -9.35
C LEU A 36 -8.53 29.05 -10.00
N ARG A 37 -9.70 29.30 -10.61
CA ARG A 37 -10.46 28.28 -11.33
C ARG A 37 -9.80 27.90 -12.67
N GLU A 38 -9.18 28.86 -13.35
CA GLU A 38 -8.58 28.65 -14.67
C GLU A 38 -7.11 28.23 -14.61
N HIS A 39 -6.43 28.50 -13.47
CA HIS A 39 -5.00 28.24 -13.32
C HIS A 39 -4.71 27.37 -12.10
N THR A 40 -3.90 26.34 -12.27
CA THR A 40 -3.37 25.54 -11.17
C THR A 40 -2.26 26.33 -10.45
N THR A 41 -2.60 27.02 -9.40
CA THR A 41 -1.67 27.88 -8.64
C THR A 41 -1.86 27.70 -7.14
N ASN A 42 -0.82 27.95 -6.37
CA ASN A 42 -0.85 27.91 -4.89
C ASN A 42 -1.32 29.25 -4.26
N LEU A 43 -1.79 30.21 -5.08
CA LEU A 43 -2.29 31.47 -4.57
C LEU A 43 -3.49 31.24 -3.65
N ARG A 44 -3.54 32.02 -2.56
CA ARG A 44 -4.67 32.10 -1.63
C ARG A 44 -5.43 33.39 -1.84
N LEU A 45 -6.70 33.38 -1.52
CA LEU A 45 -7.49 34.60 -1.46
C LEU A 45 -6.96 35.48 -0.33
N THR A 46 -6.85 36.78 -0.58
CA THR A 46 -6.44 37.76 0.43
C THR A 46 -7.65 38.57 0.86
N GLY A 47 -7.97 38.54 2.15
CA GLY A 47 -8.91 39.45 2.78
C GLY A 47 -8.32 40.85 2.83
N GLY A 48 -9.16 41.85 2.63
CA GLY A 48 -8.72 43.26 2.68
C GLY A 48 -9.78 44.17 3.27
N LEU A 49 -10.79 43.60 3.93
CA LEU A 49 -11.82 44.34 4.66
C LEU A 49 -11.63 44.11 6.17
N PRO A 50 -11.79 45.10 7.03
CA PRO A 50 -11.61 44.99 8.47
C PRO A 50 -12.87 44.42 9.15
N PHE A 51 -13.52 43.47 8.54
CA PHE A 51 -14.73 42.81 9.09
C PHE A 51 -14.40 41.33 9.34
N SER A 52 -14.70 40.86 10.55
CA SER A 52 -14.45 39.49 10.98
C SER A 52 -15.15 38.45 10.11
N GLU A 53 -16.37 38.72 9.70
CA GLU A 53 -17.18 37.84 8.84
C GLU A 53 -16.58 37.69 7.43
N TRP A 54 -15.88 38.71 6.95
CA TRP A 54 -15.20 38.65 5.67
C TRP A 54 -13.92 37.79 5.74
N GLU A 55 -13.17 37.92 6.82
CA GLU A 55 -11.98 37.10 7.08
C GLU A 55 -12.36 35.62 7.23
N GLU A 56 -13.42 35.33 8.00
CA GLU A 56 -13.96 33.98 8.17
C GLU A 56 -14.39 33.36 6.83
N LEU A 57 -15.06 34.14 5.97
CA LEU A 57 -15.43 33.69 4.61
C LEU A 57 -14.19 33.36 3.77
N VAL A 58 -13.20 34.26 3.78
CA VAL A 58 -11.95 34.07 3.00
C VAL A 58 -11.17 32.87 3.49
N ASP A 59 -11.08 32.66 4.80
CA ASP A 59 -10.42 31.51 5.42
C ASP A 59 -11.16 30.20 5.12
N GLY A 60 -12.49 30.20 5.19
CA GLY A 60 -13.30 29.06 4.81
C GLY A 60 -13.11 28.65 3.34
N VAL A 61 -13.07 29.65 2.43
CA VAL A 61 -12.81 29.35 1.01
C VAL A 61 -11.36 28.86 0.80
N ASN A 62 -10.38 29.47 1.47
CA ASN A 62 -8.98 29.01 1.39
C ASN A 62 -8.83 27.58 1.91
N ALA A 63 -9.50 27.20 3.01
CA ALA A 63 -9.49 25.84 3.54
C ALA A 63 -10.05 24.83 2.52
N ASN A 64 -11.19 25.15 1.88
CA ASN A 64 -11.75 24.32 0.82
C ASN A 64 -10.81 24.19 -0.40
N LEU A 65 -10.16 25.27 -0.80
CA LEU A 65 -9.18 25.25 -1.88
C LEU A 65 -7.97 24.37 -1.55
N ASP A 66 -7.48 24.45 -0.32
CA ASP A 66 -6.35 23.61 0.14
C ASP A 66 -6.74 22.13 0.19
N GLN A 67 -7.95 21.81 0.66
CA GLN A 67 -8.48 20.44 0.65
C GLN A 67 -8.64 19.90 -0.78
N ALA A 68 -9.18 20.70 -1.68
CA ALA A 68 -9.32 20.32 -3.10
C ALA A 68 -7.97 20.11 -3.78
N ARG A 69 -6.96 20.90 -3.44
CA ARG A 69 -5.59 20.75 -3.94
C ARG A 69 -4.93 19.48 -3.43
N GLU A 70 -5.09 19.19 -2.15
CA GLU A 70 -4.55 17.96 -1.56
C GLU A 70 -5.21 16.71 -2.18
N GLY A 71 -6.53 16.72 -2.34
CA GLY A 71 -7.24 15.64 -3.04
C GLY A 71 -6.74 15.44 -4.48
N ARG A 72 -6.51 16.54 -5.23
CA ARG A 72 -5.95 16.47 -6.59
C ARG A 72 -4.52 15.93 -6.61
N ARG A 73 -3.67 16.35 -5.67
CA ARG A 73 -2.29 15.84 -5.53
C ARG A 73 -2.28 14.35 -5.20
N THR A 74 -3.17 13.92 -4.33
CA THR A 74 -3.29 12.50 -3.97
C THR A 74 -3.72 11.68 -5.19
N ALA A 75 -4.76 12.12 -5.91
CA ALA A 75 -5.20 11.46 -7.14
C ALA A 75 -4.10 11.40 -8.22
N GLN A 76 -3.33 12.48 -8.41
CA GLN A 76 -2.21 12.49 -9.35
C GLN A 76 -1.08 11.53 -8.95
N ARG A 77 -0.78 11.43 -7.64
CA ARG A 77 0.20 10.47 -7.14
C ARG A 77 -0.27 9.02 -7.34
N GLU A 78 -1.54 8.76 -7.10
CA GLU A 78 -2.16 7.45 -7.32
C GLU A 78 -2.15 7.07 -8.81
N GLU A 79 -2.49 8.01 -9.71
CA GLU A 79 -2.42 7.80 -11.15
C GLU A 79 -0.98 7.54 -11.64
N ALA A 80 -0.02 8.31 -11.17
CA ALA A 80 1.39 8.13 -11.50
C ALA A 80 1.90 6.77 -11.02
N ALA A 81 1.56 6.39 -9.79
CA ALA A 81 1.90 5.08 -9.23
C ALA A 81 1.27 3.91 -10.03
N LEU A 82 0.02 4.08 -10.50
CA LEU A 82 -0.63 3.08 -11.35
C LEU A 82 0.06 2.96 -12.72
N LYS A 83 0.45 4.06 -13.36
CA LYS A 83 1.20 4.03 -14.62
C LYS A 83 2.55 3.34 -14.47
N GLU A 84 3.27 3.65 -13.41
CA GLU A 84 4.54 3.00 -13.09
C GLU A 84 4.33 1.49 -12.87
N ALA A 85 3.30 1.12 -12.12
CA ALA A 85 2.86 -0.25 -11.89
C ALA A 85 2.67 -1.03 -13.20
N ILE A 86 1.87 -0.49 -14.11
CA ILE A 86 1.57 -1.11 -15.41
C ILE A 86 2.86 -1.26 -16.24
N THR A 87 3.75 -0.29 -16.19
CA THR A 87 5.01 -0.33 -16.94
C THR A 87 5.94 -1.44 -16.44
N HIS A 88 6.14 -1.53 -15.12
CA HIS A 88 6.94 -2.60 -14.51
C HIS A 88 6.34 -3.98 -14.75
N LEU A 89 5.03 -4.12 -14.55
CA LEU A 89 4.33 -5.38 -14.79
C LEU A 89 4.44 -5.82 -16.25
N SER A 90 4.32 -4.88 -17.20
CA SER A 90 4.46 -5.20 -18.64
C SER A 90 5.84 -5.75 -18.98
N HIS A 91 6.88 -5.22 -18.32
CA HIS A 91 8.24 -5.74 -18.45
C HIS A 91 8.36 -7.14 -17.80
N ASP A 92 7.85 -7.30 -16.59
CA ASP A 92 7.97 -8.53 -15.81
C ASP A 92 7.12 -9.69 -16.39
N ILE A 93 6.02 -9.39 -17.08
CA ILE A 93 5.23 -10.36 -17.89
C ILE A 93 5.96 -10.74 -19.19
N ARG A 94 6.61 -9.81 -19.86
CA ARG A 94 7.28 -10.08 -21.14
C ARG A 94 8.37 -11.14 -21.01
N THR A 95 9.13 -11.11 -19.92
CA THR A 95 10.27 -12.03 -19.70
C THR A 95 9.82 -13.50 -19.63
N PRO A 96 8.88 -13.93 -18.76
CA PRO A 96 8.41 -15.31 -18.75
C PRO A 96 7.68 -15.69 -20.02
N LEU A 97 6.97 -14.75 -20.67
CA LEU A 97 6.27 -15.02 -21.93
C LEU A 97 7.24 -15.33 -23.07
N THR A 98 8.33 -14.55 -23.20
CA THR A 98 9.37 -14.81 -24.19
C THR A 98 10.08 -16.15 -23.92
N SER A 99 10.35 -16.45 -22.63
CA SER A 99 10.92 -17.74 -22.23
C SER A 99 9.99 -18.91 -22.59
N LEU A 100 8.68 -18.76 -22.32
CA LEU A 100 7.66 -19.75 -22.65
C LEU A 100 7.63 -20.04 -24.15
N ASP A 101 7.59 -19.00 -24.99
CA ASP A 101 7.60 -19.14 -26.45
C ASP A 101 8.87 -19.87 -26.92
N GLY A 102 10.04 -19.50 -26.40
CA GLY A 102 11.30 -20.17 -26.74
C GLY A 102 11.33 -21.66 -26.36
N TYR A 103 10.89 -22.00 -25.14
CA TYR A 103 10.82 -23.40 -24.71
C TYR A 103 9.75 -24.19 -25.46
N PHE A 104 8.65 -23.56 -25.85
CA PHE A 104 7.63 -24.20 -26.67
C PHE A 104 8.17 -24.55 -28.08
N GLN A 105 8.95 -23.66 -28.69
CA GLN A 105 9.60 -23.94 -29.96
C GLN A 105 10.63 -25.09 -29.87
N LEU A 106 11.42 -25.13 -28.76
CA LEU A 106 12.34 -26.23 -28.48
C LEU A 106 11.59 -27.55 -28.28
N LEU A 107 10.47 -27.52 -27.59
CA LEU A 107 9.61 -28.69 -27.35
C LEU A 107 9.14 -29.31 -28.70
N LEU A 108 8.71 -28.46 -29.64
CA LEU A 108 8.24 -28.92 -30.95
C LEU A 108 9.37 -29.50 -31.84
N GLN A 109 10.61 -29.09 -31.63
CA GLN A 109 11.75 -29.52 -32.40
C GLN A 109 12.52 -30.71 -31.79
N SER A 110 12.26 -31.02 -30.51
CA SER A 110 13.00 -32.04 -29.80
C SER A 110 12.55 -33.45 -30.19
N PRO A 111 13.45 -34.33 -30.62
CA PRO A 111 13.16 -35.73 -30.92
C PRO A 111 13.19 -36.62 -29.67
N SER A 112 13.72 -36.14 -28.54
CA SER A 112 13.89 -36.90 -27.30
C SER A 112 12.73 -36.70 -26.36
N ALA A 113 12.12 -37.79 -25.88
CA ALA A 113 11.06 -37.76 -24.88
C ALA A 113 11.52 -37.13 -23.55
N GLU A 114 12.78 -37.33 -23.16
CA GLU A 114 13.36 -36.74 -21.95
C GLU A 114 13.50 -35.24 -22.06
N GLU A 115 13.96 -34.73 -23.19
CA GLU A 115 14.02 -33.27 -23.46
C GLU A 115 12.63 -32.66 -23.51
N GLN A 116 11.66 -33.33 -24.14
CA GLN A 116 10.26 -32.88 -24.19
C GLN A 116 9.68 -32.76 -22.77
N GLN A 117 9.95 -33.72 -21.90
CA GLN A 117 9.50 -33.68 -20.49
C GLN A 117 10.14 -32.49 -19.73
N ARG A 118 11.45 -32.28 -19.94
CA ARG A 118 12.18 -31.15 -19.34
C ARG A 118 11.64 -29.80 -19.82
N TYR A 119 11.44 -29.61 -21.12
CA TYR A 119 10.88 -28.37 -21.66
C TYR A 119 9.44 -28.12 -21.21
N SER A 120 8.63 -29.19 -21.16
CA SER A 120 7.26 -29.13 -20.64
C SER A 120 7.21 -28.68 -19.18
N ALA A 121 8.11 -29.18 -18.33
CA ALA A 121 8.21 -28.74 -16.93
C ALA A 121 8.57 -27.27 -16.80
N VAL A 122 9.51 -26.77 -17.66
CA VAL A 122 9.84 -25.34 -17.68
C VAL A 122 8.67 -24.50 -18.13
N ILE A 123 7.94 -24.90 -19.17
CA ILE A 123 6.74 -24.22 -19.65
C ILE A 123 5.69 -24.12 -18.55
N GLN A 124 5.39 -25.24 -17.85
CA GLN A 124 4.45 -25.25 -16.73
C GLN A 124 4.87 -24.31 -15.61
N SER A 125 6.15 -24.28 -15.25
CA SER A 125 6.70 -23.36 -14.25
C SER A 125 6.51 -21.89 -14.68
N ARG A 126 6.71 -21.55 -15.96
CA ARG A 126 6.49 -20.17 -16.47
C ARG A 126 5.02 -19.77 -16.45
N ILE A 127 4.13 -20.69 -16.79
CA ILE A 127 2.67 -20.47 -16.71
C ILE A 127 2.26 -20.23 -15.25
N ALA A 128 2.76 -21.02 -14.29
CA ALA A 128 2.49 -20.84 -12.87
C ALA A 128 2.97 -19.45 -12.39
N SER A 129 4.19 -19.04 -12.76
CA SER A 129 4.71 -17.71 -12.42
C SER A 129 3.85 -16.58 -12.98
N LEU A 130 3.37 -16.68 -14.23
CA LEU A 130 2.47 -15.69 -14.83
C LEU A 130 1.14 -15.61 -14.11
N ARG A 131 0.58 -16.76 -13.71
CA ARG A 131 -0.66 -16.80 -12.93
C ARG A 131 -0.48 -16.11 -11.58
N ASP A 132 0.60 -16.41 -10.87
CA ASP A 132 0.91 -15.79 -9.56
C ASP A 132 1.02 -14.27 -9.68
N MET A 133 1.72 -13.77 -10.73
CA MET A 133 1.82 -12.32 -11.00
C MET A 133 0.45 -11.67 -11.25
N LEU A 134 -0.43 -12.33 -12.02
CA LEU A 134 -1.78 -11.84 -12.26
C LEU A 134 -2.62 -11.82 -10.99
N GLU A 135 -2.55 -12.85 -10.15
CA GLU A 135 -3.25 -12.90 -8.87
C GLU A 135 -2.77 -11.82 -7.90
N GLU A 136 -1.46 -11.54 -7.86
CA GLU A 136 -0.91 -10.42 -7.09
C GLU A 136 -1.44 -9.09 -7.58
N LEU A 137 -1.49 -8.87 -8.90
CA LEU A 137 -2.04 -7.66 -9.49
C LEU A 137 -3.53 -7.48 -9.16
N PHE A 138 -4.35 -8.54 -9.33
CA PHE A 138 -5.78 -8.48 -8.99
C PHE A 138 -6.00 -8.18 -7.52
N THR A 139 -5.23 -8.81 -6.62
CA THR A 139 -5.32 -8.53 -5.19
C THR A 139 -4.95 -7.08 -4.90
N TYR A 140 -3.86 -6.62 -5.51
CA TYR A 140 -3.44 -5.24 -5.37
C TYR A 140 -4.51 -4.25 -5.88
N ALA A 141 -5.11 -4.50 -7.04
CA ALA A 141 -6.19 -3.67 -7.58
C ALA A 141 -7.42 -3.63 -6.65
N ARG A 142 -7.81 -4.76 -6.07
CA ARG A 142 -8.88 -4.83 -5.07
C ARG A 142 -8.56 -4.08 -3.77
N LEU A 143 -7.29 -4.03 -3.37
CA LEU A 143 -6.87 -3.26 -2.19
C LEU A 143 -6.95 -1.75 -2.41
N GLN A 144 -6.87 -1.27 -3.66
CA GLN A 144 -7.06 0.16 -3.98
C GLN A 144 -8.53 0.60 -3.87
N ASP A 145 -9.46 -0.33 -4.00
CA ASP A 145 -10.88 -0.07 -3.79
C ASP A 145 -11.17 -0.04 -2.27
N LYS A 146 -11.21 1.17 -1.71
CA LYS A 146 -11.50 1.39 -0.29
C LYS A 146 -12.95 1.04 0.07
N GLU A 147 -13.85 0.99 -0.90
CA GLU A 147 -15.26 0.70 -0.70
C GLU A 147 -15.55 -0.82 -0.75
N ALA A 148 -14.64 -1.64 -1.28
CA ALA A 148 -14.80 -3.08 -1.29
C ALA A 148 -14.76 -3.63 0.16
N PRO A 149 -15.89 -4.16 0.69
CA PRO A 149 -15.93 -4.63 2.06
C PRO A 149 -15.02 -5.86 2.22
N LEU A 150 -14.20 -5.87 3.28
CA LEU A 150 -13.53 -7.06 3.77
C LEU A 150 -14.33 -7.58 4.96
N ALA A 151 -15.01 -8.72 4.79
CA ALA A 151 -15.74 -9.34 5.89
C ALA A 151 -14.73 -9.82 6.94
N LEU A 152 -14.87 -9.31 8.17
CA LEU A 152 -14.02 -9.68 9.30
C LEU A 152 -14.83 -10.63 10.19
N GLU A 153 -14.20 -11.73 10.58
CA GLU A 153 -14.73 -12.74 11.47
C GLU A 153 -13.65 -13.19 12.46
N PRO A 154 -13.99 -13.83 13.58
CA PRO A 154 -12.97 -14.44 14.43
C PRO A 154 -12.26 -15.56 13.67
N VAL A 155 -10.94 -15.45 13.51
CA VAL A 155 -10.08 -16.42 12.83
C VAL A 155 -8.98 -16.84 13.78
N ASP A 156 -8.72 -18.14 13.88
CA ASP A 156 -7.53 -18.66 14.57
C ASP A 156 -6.28 -18.36 13.73
N PHE A 157 -5.58 -17.32 14.13
CA PHE A 157 -4.36 -16.88 13.45
C PHE A 157 -3.22 -17.87 13.60
N ALA A 158 -3.16 -18.59 14.74
CA ALA A 158 -2.14 -19.61 14.94
C ALA A 158 -2.31 -20.75 13.93
N ALA A 159 -3.51 -21.30 13.80
CA ALA A 159 -3.81 -22.33 12.80
C ALA A 159 -3.50 -21.83 11.37
N CYS A 160 -3.89 -20.59 11.05
CA CYS A 160 -3.60 -19.99 9.74
C CYS A 160 -2.10 -19.90 9.45
N VAL A 161 -1.27 -19.51 10.44
CA VAL A 161 0.20 -19.43 10.32
C VAL A 161 0.78 -20.83 10.15
N TYR A 162 0.40 -21.79 10.99
CA TYR A 162 0.88 -23.17 10.92
C TYR A 162 0.62 -23.78 9.54
N ASP A 163 -0.64 -23.77 9.08
CA ASP A 163 -1.04 -24.34 7.80
C ASP A 163 -0.27 -23.68 6.64
N THR A 164 -0.12 -22.36 6.71
CA THR A 164 0.54 -21.61 5.63
C THR A 164 2.05 -21.90 5.60
N VAL A 165 2.75 -21.87 6.73
CA VAL A 165 4.19 -22.14 6.78
C VAL A 165 4.47 -23.58 6.38
N PHE A 166 3.65 -24.54 6.84
CA PHE A 166 3.81 -25.95 6.50
C PHE A 166 3.59 -26.22 5.00
N ALA A 167 2.71 -25.48 4.34
CA ALA A 167 2.50 -25.60 2.89
C ALA A 167 3.78 -25.29 2.06
N PHE A 168 4.75 -24.55 2.61
CA PHE A 168 6.04 -24.26 1.97
C PHE A 168 7.15 -25.26 2.33
N TYR A 169 6.83 -26.36 3.00
CA TYR A 169 7.84 -27.32 3.46
C TYR A 169 8.68 -27.91 2.31
N GLU A 170 8.04 -28.29 1.21
CA GLU A 170 8.72 -28.81 0.02
C GLU A 170 9.61 -27.75 -0.64
N ASP A 171 9.17 -26.50 -0.66
CA ASP A 171 9.96 -25.39 -1.23
C ASP A 171 11.22 -25.11 -0.40
N PHE A 172 11.13 -25.18 0.93
CA PHE A 172 12.29 -25.08 1.81
C PHE A 172 13.26 -26.24 1.57
N GLN A 173 12.78 -27.47 1.50
CA GLN A 173 13.59 -28.64 1.22
C GLN A 173 14.29 -28.56 -0.14
N ALA A 174 13.57 -28.13 -1.19
CA ALA A 174 14.13 -27.96 -2.53
C ALA A 174 15.28 -26.96 -2.57
N LYS A 175 15.29 -25.97 -1.66
CA LYS A 175 16.37 -24.98 -1.50
C LYS A 175 17.43 -25.40 -0.46
N GLY A 176 17.28 -26.55 0.20
CA GLY A 176 18.17 -27.00 1.26
C GLY A 176 18.11 -26.14 2.52
N LEU A 177 16.98 -25.47 2.76
CA LEU A 177 16.76 -24.61 3.91
C LEU A 177 15.99 -25.36 4.99
N THR A 178 16.37 -25.13 6.26
CA THR A 178 15.66 -25.64 7.44
C THR A 178 15.25 -24.46 8.30
N PRO A 179 14.03 -23.95 8.15
CA PRO A 179 13.58 -22.82 8.94
C PRO A 179 13.54 -23.14 10.44
N GLN A 180 13.94 -22.19 11.27
CA GLN A 180 13.72 -22.23 12.71
C GLN A 180 12.33 -21.71 13.01
N ALA A 181 11.52 -22.43 13.76
CA ALA A 181 10.18 -22.04 14.16
C ALA A 181 10.07 -21.96 15.67
N ASP A 182 9.74 -20.78 16.18
CA ASP A 182 9.44 -20.50 17.59
C ASP A 182 7.97 -20.05 17.66
N PHE A 183 7.08 -21.02 17.87
CA PHE A 183 5.65 -20.76 17.88
C PHE A 183 5.09 -21.00 19.27
N CYS A 184 4.37 -20.00 19.79
CA CYS A 184 3.65 -20.15 21.06
C CYS A 184 2.47 -21.12 20.89
N ASP A 185 2.20 -21.91 21.91
CA ASP A 185 1.12 -22.88 21.95
C ASP A 185 -0.26 -22.20 22.09
N GLY A 186 -1.29 -22.86 21.59
CA GLY A 186 -2.69 -22.49 21.77
C GLY A 186 -3.32 -21.76 20.60
N HIS A 187 -4.63 -21.51 20.73
CA HIS A 187 -5.39 -20.77 19.73
C HIS A 187 -5.21 -19.27 19.92
N LEU A 188 -4.94 -18.57 18.84
CA LEU A 188 -4.74 -17.12 18.83
C LEU A 188 -5.79 -16.47 17.93
N TRP A 189 -6.91 -16.10 18.51
CA TRP A 189 -8.02 -15.52 17.76
C TRP A 189 -7.80 -14.04 17.45
N VAL A 190 -8.08 -13.67 16.19
CA VAL A 190 -8.04 -12.27 15.73
C VAL A 190 -9.31 -11.95 14.92
N GLN A 191 -9.73 -10.70 14.90
CA GLN A 191 -10.76 -10.25 13.97
C GLN A 191 -10.12 -10.04 12.59
N GLY A 192 -10.40 -10.94 11.66
CA GLY A 192 -9.75 -10.94 10.35
C GLY A 192 -10.56 -11.65 9.28
N ASN A 193 -10.00 -11.69 8.09
CA ASN A 193 -10.50 -12.51 6.98
C ASN A 193 -9.50 -13.65 6.73
N GLY A 194 -9.93 -14.89 6.79
CA GLY A 194 -9.04 -16.05 6.72
C GLY A 194 -8.20 -16.11 5.44
N GLU A 195 -8.77 -15.72 4.29
CA GLU A 195 -8.04 -15.65 3.02
C GLU A 195 -6.99 -14.53 3.04
N ALA A 196 -7.35 -13.36 3.55
CA ALA A 196 -6.46 -12.21 3.66
C ALA A 196 -5.30 -12.47 4.63
N LEU A 197 -5.55 -13.11 5.78
CA LEU A 197 -4.53 -13.53 6.74
C LEU A 197 -3.57 -14.54 6.10
N ARG A 198 -4.10 -15.59 5.47
CA ARG A 198 -3.29 -16.59 4.75
C ARG A 198 -2.40 -15.93 3.70
N ARG A 199 -2.96 -15.03 2.91
CA ARG A 199 -2.22 -14.31 1.86
C ARG A 199 -1.14 -13.39 2.44
N THR A 200 -1.40 -12.76 3.58
CA THR A 200 -0.40 -11.97 4.31
C THR A 200 0.78 -12.86 4.71
N VAL A 201 0.52 -13.99 5.39
CA VAL A 201 1.56 -14.92 5.81
C VAL A 201 2.33 -15.49 4.59
N GLN A 202 1.63 -15.89 3.52
CA GLN A 202 2.24 -16.36 2.28
C GLN A 202 3.23 -15.35 1.69
N ASN A 203 2.86 -14.06 1.65
CA ASN A 203 3.74 -13.02 1.14
C ASN A 203 5.00 -12.85 1.98
N LEU A 204 4.89 -12.95 3.31
CA LEU A 204 6.06 -12.90 4.19
C LEU A 204 6.97 -14.11 3.99
N VAL A 205 6.40 -15.32 3.92
CA VAL A 205 7.14 -16.57 3.72
C VAL A 205 7.80 -16.61 2.34
N LYS A 206 7.08 -16.23 1.28
CA LYS A 206 7.62 -16.13 -0.09
C LYS A 206 8.79 -15.14 -0.13
N ASN A 207 8.63 -13.98 0.51
CA ASN A 207 9.70 -12.98 0.58
C ASN A 207 10.96 -13.54 1.24
N ALA A 208 10.83 -14.24 2.35
CA ALA A 208 11.98 -14.89 3.01
C ALA A 208 12.60 -16.00 2.15
N LEU A 209 11.78 -16.78 1.44
CA LEU A 209 12.26 -17.82 0.52
C LEU A 209 13.00 -17.25 -0.69
N GLU A 210 12.55 -16.13 -1.25
CA GLU A 210 13.13 -15.55 -2.47
C GLU A 210 14.38 -14.73 -2.19
N HIS A 211 14.40 -14.00 -1.07
CA HIS A 211 15.46 -13.05 -0.70
C HIS A 211 16.30 -13.49 0.49
N GLY A 212 15.87 -14.53 1.21
CA GLY A 212 16.60 -15.11 2.33
C GLY A 212 17.83 -15.89 1.86
N GLY A 213 18.96 -15.68 2.56
CA GLY A 213 20.19 -16.43 2.35
C GLY A 213 20.12 -17.83 2.96
N ARG A 214 20.90 -18.06 4.04
CA ARG A 214 21.07 -19.39 4.64
C ARG A 214 20.13 -19.70 5.79
N GLU A 215 19.67 -18.69 6.49
CA GLU A 215 18.87 -18.85 7.71
C GLU A 215 17.55 -18.14 7.57
N ILE A 216 16.47 -18.86 7.88
CA ILE A 216 15.10 -18.33 7.96
C ILE A 216 14.55 -18.68 9.34
N ALA A 217 13.94 -17.73 10.02
CA ALA A 217 13.29 -17.92 11.30
C ALA A 217 11.87 -17.36 11.29
N PHE A 218 10.96 -18.14 11.87
CA PHE A 218 9.57 -17.76 12.10
C PHE A 218 9.31 -17.71 13.58
N ALA A 219 8.61 -16.68 14.03
CA ALA A 219 8.13 -16.59 15.41
C ALA A 219 6.65 -16.21 15.42
N LEU A 220 5.85 -16.97 16.15
CA LEU A 220 4.47 -16.66 16.45
C LEU A 220 4.37 -16.39 17.95
N PHE A 221 3.87 -15.22 18.33
CA PHE A 221 3.88 -14.79 19.72
C PHE A 221 2.61 -14.03 20.09
N GLN A 222 2.29 -14.08 21.39
CA GLN A 222 1.27 -13.23 22.01
C GLN A 222 1.95 -12.31 23.03
N ARG A 223 1.71 -11.01 22.92
CA ARG A 223 2.29 -10.03 23.83
C ARG A 223 1.36 -8.82 23.98
N ASP A 224 1.16 -8.37 25.22
CA ASP A 224 0.44 -7.13 25.54
C ASP A 224 -0.94 -7.00 24.85
N GLY A 225 -1.71 -8.11 24.81
CA GLY A 225 -3.02 -8.12 24.15
C GLY A 225 -2.99 -8.11 22.62
N THR A 226 -1.83 -8.35 22.03
CA THR A 226 -1.66 -8.49 20.60
C THR A 226 -1.09 -9.87 20.24
N VAL A 227 -1.38 -10.31 19.04
CA VAL A 227 -0.82 -11.52 18.42
C VAL A 227 0.09 -11.08 17.29
N GLY A 228 1.27 -11.67 17.18
CA GLY A 228 2.22 -11.31 16.14
C GLY A 228 2.84 -12.52 15.45
N PHE A 229 3.10 -12.37 14.15
CA PHE A 229 3.92 -13.30 13.38
C PHE A 229 5.11 -12.54 12.79
N ARG A 230 6.29 -13.01 13.11
CA ARG A 230 7.57 -12.48 12.62
C ARG A 230 8.20 -13.50 11.66
N CYS A 231 8.57 -13.01 10.50
CA CYS A 231 9.38 -13.74 9.53
C CYS A 231 10.72 -13.02 9.41
N ALA A 232 11.83 -13.72 9.67
CA ALA A 232 13.17 -13.19 9.62
C ALA A 232 14.05 -14.04 8.72
N ASN A 233 14.93 -13.41 7.97
CA ASN A 233 15.89 -14.09 7.10
C ASN A 233 17.21 -13.32 7.03
N GLN A 234 18.29 -14.06 6.84
CA GLN A 234 19.59 -13.49 6.59
C GLN A 234 19.70 -12.96 5.17
N VAL A 235 20.33 -11.81 4.97
CA VAL A 235 20.50 -11.16 3.67
C VAL A 235 21.98 -10.92 3.37
N ASP A 236 22.37 -11.12 2.10
CA ASP A 236 23.79 -11.01 1.69
C ASP A 236 24.28 -9.55 1.63
N ARG A 237 23.37 -8.59 1.42
CA ARG A 237 23.70 -7.17 1.23
C ARG A 237 22.73 -6.28 2.00
N PRO A 238 22.90 -6.18 3.31
CA PRO A 238 22.01 -5.37 4.13
C PRO A 238 22.03 -3.89 3.77
N GLU A 239 23.13 -3.37 3.24
CA GLU A 239 23.32 -1.98 2.84
C GLU A 239 22.43 -1.55 1.64
N GLU A 240 21.95 -2.50 0.85
CA GLU A 240 21.05 -2.24 -0.29
C GLU A 240 19.58 -2.16 0.13
N ILE A 241 19.24 -2.54 1.37
CA ILE A 241 17.86 -2.61 1.86
C ILE A 241 17.49 -1.31 2.59
N ASP A 242 16.57 -0.56 2.02
CA ASP A 242 15.92 0.55 2.71
C ASP A 242 14.61 0.07 3.36
N VAL A 243 14.67 -0.18 4.67
CA VAL A 243 13.52 -0.67 5.46
C VAL A 243 12.29 0.24 5.40
N HIS A 244 12.48 1.54 5.13
CA HIS A 244 11.38 2.50 4.98
C HIS A 244 10.69 2.39 3.63
N GLN A 245 11.31 1.72 2.66
CA GLN A 245 10.80 1.57 1.31
C GLN A 245 10.33 0.15 0.97
N VAL A 246 10.61 -0.86 1.80
CA VAL A 246 10.29 -2.27 1.50
C VAL A 246 8.80 -2.53 1.30
N PHE A 247 7.92 -1.69 1.84
CA PHE A 247 6.47 -1.76 1.62
C PHE A 247 5.99 -0.92 0.43
N ARG A 248 6.92 -0.18 -0.23
CA ARG A 248 6.55 0.53 -1.46
C ARG A 248 6.34 -0.48 -2.59
N ARG A 249 5.36 -0.19 -3.41
CA ARG A 249 5.01 -0.96 -4.60
C ARG A 249 6.20 -1.05 -5.53
N PHE A 250 6.45 -2.25 -6.08
CA PHE A 250 7.54 -2.53 -7.03
C PHE A 250 8.95 -2.24 -6.49
N TYR A 251 9.08 -2.05 -5.17
CA TYR A 251 10.39 -1.92 -4.56
C TYR A 251 11.14 -3.25 -4.66
N LYS A 252 12.36 -3.20 -5.17
CA LYS A 252 13.32 -4.30 -5.23
C LYS A 252 14.66 -3.74 -4.78
N ALA A 253 15.28 -4.34 -3.77
CA ALA A 253 16.59 -3.92 -3.26
C ALA A 253 17.70 -4.18 -4.29
N ASP A 254 17.54 -5.19 -5.16
CA ASP A 254 18.47 -5.52 -6.24
C ASP A 254 17.70 -5.71 -7.55
N ALA A 255 17.76 -4.72 -8.41
CA ALA A 255 17.10 -4.73 -9.72
C ALA A 255 17.68 -5.77 -10.69
N ALA A 256 18.85 -6.34 -10.39
CA ALA A 256 19.62 -7.16 -11.33
C ALA A 256 19.45 -8.67 -11.13
N ARG A 257 18.94 -9.16 -10.00
CA ARG A 257 19.05 -10.58 -9.64
C ARG A 257 17.78 -11.43 -9.62
N THR A 258 16.60 -10.86 -9.49
CA THR A 258 15.37 -11.66 -9.41
C THR A 258 14.32 -11.19 -10.40
N HIS A 259 14.31 -11.79 -11.57
CA HIS A 259 13.23 -11.64 -12.55
C HIS A 259 11.91 -12.32 -12.13
N THR A 260 11.83 -12.89 -10.92
CA THR A 260 10.71 -13.71 -10.47
C THR A 260 9.76 -12.98 -9.52
N SER A 261 10.19 -11.96 -8.79
CA SER A 261 9.33 -11.23 -7.86
C SER A 261 8.78 -9.94 -8.47
N THR A 262 7.49 -9.66 -8.22
CA THR A 262 6.81 -8.45 -8.71
C THR A 262 7.11 -7.21 -7.87
N GLY A 263 7.61 -7.37 -6.65
CA GLY A 263 7.75 -6.30 -5.67
C GLY A 263 6.41 -5.81 -5.10
N LEU A 264 5.33 -6.59 -5.27
CA LEU A 264 4.00 -6.30 -4.73
C LEU A 264 3.72 -7.04 -3.43
N GLY A 265 4.40 -8.14 -3.13
CA GLY A 265 4.08 -9.03 -2.01
C GLY A 265 4.01 -8.32 -0.66
N LEU A 266 5.04 -7.55 -0.28
CA LEU A 266 5.04 -6.82 0.99
C LEU A 266 4.05 -5.65 1.00
N ALA A 267 3.82 -4.98 -0.13
CA ALA A 267 2.78 -3.95 -0.24
C ALA A 267 1.37 -4.52 -0.09
N ILE A 268 1.11 -5.72 -0.63
CA ILE A 268 -0.14 -6.47 -0.44
C ILE A 268 -0.29 -6.88 1.02
N ALA A 269 0.77 -7.42 1.64
CA ALA A 269 0.76 -7.81 3.05
C ALA A 269 0.43 -6.60 3.94
N GLN A 270 1.02 -5.44 3.67
CA GLN A 270 0.71 -4.20 4.38
C GLN A 270 -0.76 -3.81 4.22
N GLY A 271 -1.25 -3.70 3.00
CA GLY A 271 -2.63 -3.29 2.74
C GLY A 271 -3.67 -4.22 3.35
N LEU A 272 -3.43 -5.54 3.30
CA LEU A 272 -4.31 -6.53 3.95
C LEU A 272 -4.28 -6.41 5.48
N THR A 273 -3.08 -6.29 6.06
CA THR A 273 -2.90 -6.15 7.52
C THR A 273 -3.60 -4.89 8.04
N GLU A 274 -3.39 -3.74 7.40
CA GLU A 274 -4.02 -2.47 7.78
C GLU A 274 -5.55 -2.51 7.65
N ARG A 275 -6.08 -3.14 6.61
CA ARG A 275 -7.55 -3.32 6.43
C ARG A 275 -8.20 -4.23 7.47
N MET A 276 -7.44 -5.10 8.09
CA MET A 276 -7.87 -5.95 9.22
C MET A 276 -7.58 -5.31 10.58
N GLY A 277 -7.16 -4.03 10.63
CA GLY A 277 -6.86 -3.31 11.87
C GLY A 277 -5.56 -3.72 12.54
N GLY A 278 -4.70 -4.47 11.85
CA GLY A 278 -3.37 -4.84 12.30
C GLY A 278 -2.30 -3.81 11.96
N THR A 279 -1.07 -4.09 12.37
CA THR A 279 0.12 -3.32 12.01
C THR A 279 1.19 -4.22 11.40
N ILE A 280 2.00 -3.67 10.51
CA ILE A 280 3.13 -4.35 9.91
C ILE A 280 4.37 -3.46 9.98
N GLY A 281 5.51 -4.05 10.26
CA GLY A 281 6.78 -3.35 10.32
C GLY A 281 7.92 -4.20 9.79
N ALA A 282 8.97 -3.56 9.31
CA ALA A 282 10.21 -4.20 8.91
C ALA A 282 11.37 -3.67 9.75
N ALA A 283 12.35 -4.53 10.02
CA ALA A 283 13.58 -4.18 10.71
C ALA A 283 14.76 -4.88 10.03
N LEU A 284 15.92 -4.23 10.13
CA LEU A 284 17.20 -4.77 9.69
C LEU A 284 18.18 -4.66 10.85
N GLU A 285 18.62 -5.79 11.37
CA GLU A 285 19.56 -5.88 12.49
C GLU A 285 20.81 -6.66 12.05
N GLY A 286 21.89 -5.94 11.78
CA GLY A 286 23.06 -6.53 11.16
C GLY A 286 22.76 -7.00 9.73
N ASP A 287 22.84 -8.30 9.50
CA ASP A 287 22.50 -8.98 8.24
C ASP A 287 21.12 -9.66 8.26
N THR A 288 20.36 -9.50 9.34
CA THR A 288 19.05 -10.12 9.51
C THR A 288 17.93 -9.12 9.19
N PHE A 289 17.25 -9.37 8.09
CA PHE A 289 16.02 -8.66 7.72
C PHE A 289 14.81 -9.37 8.32
N SER A 290 13.89 -8.62 8.90
CA SER A 290 12.66 -9.19 9.45
C SER A 290 11.45 -8.35 9.15
N VAL A 291 10.32 -9.03 8.92
CA VAL A 291 8.99 -8.42 8.80
C VAL A 291 8.10 -8.99 9.87
N THR A 292 7.39 -8.13 10.58
CA THR A 292 6.49 -8.50 11.68
C THR A 292 5.11 -7.94 11.40
N VAL A 293 4.09 -8.79 11.48
CA VAL A 293 2.68 -8.38 11.48
C VAL A 293 2.10 -8.59 12.86
N THR A 294 1.25 -7.68 13.32
CA THR A 294 0.55 -7.82 14.60
C THR A 294 -0.91 -7.46 14.46
N PHE A 295 -1.77 -8.16 15.21
CA PHE A 295 -3.20 -7.95 15.26
C PHE A 295 -3.66 -7.87 16.72
N PRO A 296 -4.71 -7.09 17.05
CA PRO A 296 -5.35 -7.16 18.35
C PRO A 296 -5.88 -8.58 18.62
N LEU A 297 -5.62 -9.11 19.81
CA LEU A 297 -6.20 -10.38 20.25
C LEU A 297 -7.72 -10.24 20.35
N ALA A 298 -8.45 -11.21 19.82
CA ALA A 298 -9.90 -11.33 19.90
C ALA A 298 -10.31 -12.55 20.74
N GLY A 299 -11.57 -12.62 21.10
CA GLY A 299 -12.14 -13.84 21.69
C GLY A 299 -12.44 -14.89 20.62
N PRO A 300 -12.59 -16.17 21.03
CA PRO A 300 -13.06 -17.23 20.14
C PRO A 300 -14.47 -16.91 19.61
N PRO A 301 -14.90 -17.54 18.49
CA PRO A 301 -16.26 -17.40 18.00
C PRO A 301 -17.29 -17.86 19.05
N GLU A 302 -18.48 -17.24 19.02
CA GLU A 302 -19.57 -17.64 19.91
C GLU A 302 -19.91 -19.10 19.69
N GLY A 303 -19.60 -19.99 20.67
CA GLY A 303 -19.85 -21.43 20.62
C GLY A 303 -18.62 -22.33 20.79
N GLU A 304 -17.41 -21.83 20.78
CA GLU A 304 -16.16 -22.58 21.02
C GLU A 304 -15.49 -22.23 22.39
N ALA A 305 -16.21 -21.53 23.27
CA ALA A 305 -15.72 -21.25 24.62
C ALA A 305 -16.07 -22.42 25.56
N GLU A 306 -15.37 -23.56 25.46
CA GLU A 306 -15.28 -24.59 26.51
C GLU A 306 -13.85 -25.17 26.57
#